data_f64fffad602efcd923b2cdab1e237987
#
_entry.id   f64fffad602efcd923b2cdab1e237987
#
_cell.length_a   1.000
_cell.length_b   1.000
_cell.length_c   1.000
_cell.angle_alpha   90.00
_cell.angle_beta   90.00
_cell.angle_gamma   90.00
#
_symmetry.space_group_name_H-M   'P 1'
#
loop_
_entity.id
_entity.type
_entity.pdbx_description
1 polymer ?
#
loop_
_entity_poly.entity_id
_entity_poly.type
_entity_poly.pdbx_seq_one_letter_code
_entity_poly.pdbx_strand_id
1 'polypeptide(L)'
;IQEQIDEINAAHTNQRYFKDIVISDQITATTDLKAALDGVDAILFVVPTKVTRLVAKQVAETLDHPVTVMHASKGLEPGTHDRISQILEEEIPASLRSEVVVVSGPSHAEETIVRDITLITAASKDLEAARYVQELFSNHYFRLYTNTDVIGVETAGALKNIIAVGAG
;
A
#
# COMPACT_ATOMS: atom_id res chain seq x y z
N ILE A 1 -11.77 8.41 -10.88
CA ILE A 1 -12.28 9.11 -12.07
C ILE A 1 -12.87 8.06 -13.00
N GLN A 2 -14.13 8.21 -13.42
CA GLN A 2 -14.89 7.15 -14.12
C GLN A 2 -14.18 6.66 -15.40
N GLU A 3 -13.67 7.55 -16.22
CA GLU A 3 -12.95 7.19 -17.46
C GLU A 3 -11.77 6.24 -17.23
N GLN A 4 -11.02 6.39 -16.13
CA GLN A 4 -9.91 5.49 -15.80
C GLN A 4 -10.40 4.11 -15.36
N ILE A 5 -11.52 4.06 -14.63
CA ILE A 5 -12.15 2.79 -14.23
C ILE A 5 -12.63 2.04 -15.46
N ASP A 6 -13.32 2.73 -16.35
CA ASP A 6 -13.84 2.16 -17.59
C ASP A 6 -12.68 1.65 -18.48
N GLU A 7 -11.59 2.40 -18.59
CA GLU A 7 -10.39 2.01 -19.31
C GLU A 7 -9.74 0.75 -18.72
N ILE A 8 -9.52 0.71 -17.39
CA ILE A 8 -8.92 -0.44 -16.73
C ILE A 8 -9.78 -1.69 -16.90
N ASN A 9 -11.10 -1.58 -16.72
CA ASN A 9 -11.99 -2.72 -16.78
C ASN A 9 -12.25 -3.22 -18.21
N ALA A 10 -12.23 -2.35 -19.22
CA ALA A 10 -12.55 -2.71 -20.60
C ALA A 10 -11.30 -3.03 -21.44
N ALA A 11 -10.24 -2.27 -21.27
CA ALA A 11 -9.03 -2.37 -22.09
C ALA A 11 -7.81 -2.91 -21.34
N HIS A 12 -7.89 -3.07 -20.02
CA HIS A 12 -6.77 -3.46 -19.14
C HIS A 12 -5.55 -2.56 -19.33
N THR A 13 -5.77 -1.25 -19.49
CA THR A 13 -4.71 -0.24 -19.61
C THR A 13 -4.93 0.91 -18.65
N ASN A 14 -3.90 1.71 -18.42
CA ASN A 14 -3.96 2.98 -17.71
C ASN A 14 -3.04 3.97 -18.42
N GLN A 15 -3.48 4.43 -19.60
CA GLN A 15 -2.71 5.26 -20.54
C GLN A 15 -2.21 6.58 -19.93
N ARG A 16 -2.93 7.06 -18.92
CA ARG A 16 -2.53 8.28 -18.20
C ARG A 16 -1.19 8.14 -17.47
N TYR A 17 -0.92 6.95 -16.93
CA TYR A 17 0.26 6.71 -16.10
C TYR A 17 1.26 5.76 -16.76
N PHE A 18 0.77 4.75 -17.49
CA PHE A 18 1.58 3.71 -18.08
C PHE A 18 1.17 3.50 -19.53
N LYS A 19 1.82 4.26 -20.42
CA LYS A 19 1.63 4.10 -21.86
C LYS A 19 2.12 2.72 -22.29
N ASP A 20 1.39 2.06 -23.16
CA ASP A 20 1.74 0.78 -23.80
C ASP A 20 1.90 -0.42 -22.85
N ILE A 21 1.40 -0.30 -21.59
CA ILE A 21 1.40 -1.39 -20.62
C ILE A 21 0.00 -1.98 -20.50
N VAL A 22 -0.09 -3.31 -20.61
CA VAL A 22 -1.30 -4.08 -20.34
C VAL A 22 -1.30 -4.54 -18.88
N ILE A 23 -2.32 -4.17 -18.14
CA ILE A 23 -2.56 -4.57 -16.74
C ILE A 23 -3.24 -5.95 -16.77
N SER A 24 -3.04 -6.76 -15.73
CA SER A 24 -3.70 -8.06 -15.60
C SER A 24 -5.23 -7.93 -15.67
N ASP A 25 -5.86 -8.84 -16.40
CA ASP A 25 -7.32 -9.00 -16.51
C ASP A 25 -7.99 -9.40 -15.18
N GLN A 26 -7.20 -9.83 -14.20
CA GLN A 26 -7.68 -10.12 -12.83
C GLN A 26 -7.88 -8.85 -12.00
N ILE A 27 -7.43 -7.68 -12.48
CA ILE A 27 -7.59 -6.40 -11.79
C ILE A 27 -8.92 -5.76 -12.21
N THR A 28 -9.78 -5.52 -11.24
CA THR A 28 -11.02 -4.76 -11.41
C THR A 28 -10.93 -3.43 -10.68
N ALA A 29 -11.26 -2.35 -11.35
CA ALA A 29 -11.34 -1.03 -10.76
C ALA A 29 -12.78 -0.65 -10.41
N THR A 30 -12.98 0.01 -9.27
CA THR A 30 -14.28 0.52 -8.82
C THR A 30 -14.15 1.79 -7.99
N THR A 31 -15.20 2.61 -7.95
CA THR A 31 -15.38 3.70 -6.97
C THR A 31 -16.26 3.29 -5.80
N ASP A 32 -16.88 2.13 -5.86
CA ASP A 32 -17.70 1.59 -4.77
C ASP A 32 -16.80 0.89 -3.76
N LEU A 33 -16.56 1.56 -2.63
CA LEU A 33 -15.72 1.04 -1.55
C LEU A 33 -16.27 -0.26 -0.98
N LYS A 34 -17.59 -0.39 -0.86
CA LYS A 34 -18.23 -1.61 -0.34
C LYS A 34 -17.98 -2.79 -1.27
N ALA A 35 -18.15 -2.59 -2.56
CA ALA A 35 -17.84 -3.63 -3.55
C ALA A 35 -16.34 -3.99 -3.59
N ALA A 36 -15.46 -3.00 -3.35
CA ALA A 36 -14.02 -3.23 -3.29
C ALA A 36 -13.57 -4.01 -2.04
N LEU A 37 -14.33 -3.95 -0.95
CA LEU A 37 -14.00 -4.59 0.32
C LEU A 37 -14.75 -5.91 0.57
N ASP A 38 -15.64 -6.29 -0.33
CA ASP A 38 -16.45 -7.52 -0.19
C ASP A 38 -15.56 -8.77 -0.29
N GLY A 39 -15.46 -9.52 0.82
CA GLY A 39 -14.74 -10.78 0.89
C GLY A 39 -13.23 -10.71 0.73
N VAL A 40 -12.59 -9.55 0.95
CA VAL A 40 -11.13 -9.39 0.83
C VAL A 40 -10.40 -9.91 2.06
N ASP A 41 -9.27 -10.57 1.87
CA ASP A 41 -8.37 -11.01 2.94
C ASP A 41 -7.35 -9.96 3.35
N ALA A 42 -7.05 -9.00 2.45
CA ALA A 42 -6.00 -8.01 2.66
C ALA A 42 -6.31 -6.68 1.96
N ILE A 43 -5.88 -5.58 2.56
CA ILE A 43 -6.04 -4.21 2.03
C ILE A 43 -4.69 -3.51 1.98
N LEU A 44 -4.33 -3.00 0.80
CA LEU A 44 -3.13 -2.18 0.60
C LEU A 44 -3.52 -0.70 0.42
N PHE A 45 -3.17 0.14 1.39
CA PHE A 45 -3.33 1.59 1.30
C PHE A 45 -2.18 2.20 0.49
N VAL A 46 -2.53 2.83 -0.65
CA VAL A 46 -1.60 3.56 -1.52
C VAL A 46 -2.21 4.90 -1.88
N VAL A 47 -2.62 5.64 -0.87
CA VAL A 47 -3.27 6.95 -1.02
C VAL A 47 -2.35 8.07 -0.51
N PRO A 48 -2.52 9.32 -0.99
CA PRO A 48 -1.78 10.45 -0.45
C PRO A 48 -1.99 10.58 1.07
N THR A 49 -0.92 10.82 1.82
CA THR A 49 -0.91 10.87 3.30
C THR A 49 -2.03 11.75 3.88
N LYS A 50 -2.28 12.92 3.27
CA LYS A 50 -3.31 13.88 3.72
C LYS A 50 -4.75 13.34 3.72
N VAL A 51 -5.02 12.24 3.00
CA VAL A 51 -6.35 11.63 2.93
C VAL A 51 -6.40 10.24 3.57
N THR A 52 -5.28 9.72 4.05
CA THR A 52 -5.19 8.36 4.62
C THR A 52 -6.16 8.18 5.76
N ARG A 53 -6.23 9.11 6.70
CA ARG A 53 -7.16 9.03 7.85
C ARG A 53 -8.61 8.95 7.42
N LEU A 54 -9.02 9.80 6.48
CA LEU A 54 -10.39 9.78 5.95
C LEU A 54 -10.72 8.43 5.30
N VAL A 55 -9.81 7.91 4.47
CA VAL A 55 -10.02 6.63 3.79
C VAL A 55 -10.02 5.47 4.77
N ALA A 56 -9.11 5.48 5.76
CA ALA A 56 -9.06 4.45 6.81
C ALA A 56 -10.35 4.38 7.62
N LYS A 57 -10.93 5.53 7.96
CA LYS A 57 -12.23 5.62 8.64
C LYS A 57 -13.35 5.03 7.78
N GLN A 58 -13.43 5.38 6.50
CA GLN A 58 -14.42 4.82 5.58
C GLN A 58 -14.28 3.30 5.43
N VAL A 59 -13.04 2.80 5.37
CA VAL A 59 -12.75 1.36 5.35
C VAL A 59 -13.24 0.70 6.63
N ALA A 60 -12.93 1.26 7.80
CA ALA A 60 -13.37 0.72 9.10
C ALA A 60 -14.89 0.68 9.26
N GLU A 61 -15.61 1.68 8.73
CA GLU A 61 -17.08 1.74 8.73
C GLU A 61 -17.71 0.72 7.77
N THR A 62 -16.95 0.21 6.79
CA THR A 62 -17.45 -0.68 5.73
C THR A 62 -17.09 -2.15 5.99
N LEU A 63 -15.94 -2.41 6.64
CA LEU A 63 -15.50 -3.77 6.94
C LEU A 63 -16.45 -4.49 7.90
N ASP A 64 -16.71 -5.76 7.61
CA ASP A 64 -17.53 -6.67 8.44
C ASP A 64 -16.75 -7.88 8.98
N HIS A 65 -15.47 -8.03 8.59
CA HIS A 65 -14.57 -9.10 9.01
C HIS A 65 -13.12 -8.62 9.14
N PRO A 66 -12.28 -9.34 9.91
CA PRO A 66 -10.87 -9.00 10.04
C PRO A 66 -10.09 -9.22 8.74
N VAL A 67 -9.21 -8.27 8.42
CA VAL A 67 -8.34 -8.28 7.22
C VAL A 67 -6.90 -7.99 7.56
N THR A 68 -5.96 -8.37 6.70
CA THR A 68 -4.58 -7.90 6.79
C THR A 68 -4.49 -6.48 6.23
N VAL A 69 -4.08 -5.52 7.09
CA VAL A 69 -3.93 -4.12 6.70
C VAL A 69 -2.48 -3.80 6.43
N MET A 70 -2.19 -3.27 5.25
CA MET A 70 -0.85 -2.83 4.87
C MET A 70 -0.88 -1.49 4.14
N HIS A 71 0.26 -0.80 4.09
CA HIS A 71 0.40 0.43 3.32
C HIS A 71 1.77 0.53 2.63
N ALA A 72 1.77 1.22 1.49
CA ALA A 72 2.98 1.62 0.77
C ALA A 72 3.08 3.15 0.63
N SER A 73 2.20 3.91 1.26
CA SER A 73 2.25 5.37 1.30
C SER A 73 3.46 5.86 2.10
N LYS A 74 4.03 6.98 1.70
CA LYS A 74 5.24 7.58 2.30
C LYS A 74 4.95 8.96 2.84
N GLY A 75 5.53 9.29 4.01
CA GLY A 75 5.38 10.59 4.66
C GLY A 75 4.66 10.52 5.99
N LEU A 76 4.48 11.68 6.60
CA LEU A 76 3.78 11.88 7.88
C LEU A 76 2.50 12.68 7.65
N GLU A 77 1.50 12.47 8.48
CA GLU A 77 0.24 13.23 8.41
C GLU A 77 0.49 14.72 8.67
N PRO A 78 0.00 15.62 7.82
CA PRO A 78 0.09 17.05 8.08
C PRO A 78 -0.65 17.44 9.37
N GLY A 79 0.01 18.16 10.27
CA GLY A 79 -0.57 18.66 11.50
C GLY A 79 -0.31 17.77 12.72
N THR A 80 -0.61 16.49 12.68
CA THR A 80 -0.34 15.55 13.78
C THR A 80 1.09 15.03 13.74
N HIS A 81 1.66 14.89 12.54
CA HIS A 81 2.94 14.22 12.24
C HIS A 81 2.92 12.72 12.52
N ASP A 82 1.76 12.12 12.59
CA ASP A 82 1.60 10.68 12.76
C ASP A 82 2.12 9.93 11.55
N ARG A 83 2.75 8.78 11.82
CA ARG A 83 3.09 7.82 10.78
C ARG A 83 1.83 7.17 10.21
N ILE A 84 1.89 6.71 8.98
CA ILE A 84 0.74 6.07 8.33
C ILE A 84 0.23 4.86 9.14
N SER A 85 1.15 4.05 9.69
CA SER A 85 0.78 2.91 10.55
C SER A 85 -0.03 3.34 11.77
N GLN A 86 0.33 4.46 12.42
CA GLN A 86 -0.42 5.01 13.57
C GLN A 86 -1.83 5.42 13.16
N ILE A 87 -1.97 6.13 12.04
CA ILE A 87 -3.28 6.51 11.50
C ILE A 87 -4.17 5.29 11.28
N LEU A 88 -3.62 4.24 10.65
CA LEU A 88 -4.37 3.01 10.38
C LEU A 88 -4.72 2.27 11.68
N GLU A 89 -3.82 2.26 12.68
CA GLU A 89 -4.06 1.67 13.99
C GLU A 89 -5.14 2.44 14.78
N GLU A 90 -5.22 3.75 14.63
CA GLU A 90 -6.22 4.60 15.28
C GLU A 90 -7.62 4.47 14.67
N GLU A 91 -7.70 4.46 13.33
CA GLU A 91 -8.99 4.50 12.64
C GLU A 91 -9.61 3.12 12.41
N ILE A 92 -8.79 2.05 12.27
CA ILE A 92 -9.28 0.70 12.05
C ILE A 92 -9.15 -0.10 13.36
N PRO A 93 -10.25 -0.51 13.99
CA PRO A 93 -10.22 -1.27 15.24
C PRO A 93 -9.40 -2.57 15.12
N ALA A 94 -8.70 -2.94 16.19
CA ALA A 94 -7.91 -4.18 16.23
C ALA A 94 -8.72 -5.47 15.99
N SER A 95 -10.04 -5.41 16.20
CA SER A 95 -10.94 -6.53 15.87
C SER A 95 -11.19 -6.72 14.37
N LEU A 96 -10.87 -5.72 13.56
CA LEU A 96 -11.06 -5.71 12.10
C LEU A 96 -9.74 -5.74 11.32
N ARG A 97 -8.61 -5.87 12.00
CA ARG A 97 -7.30 -5.90 11.32
C ARG A 97 -6.27 -6.76 12.03
N SER A 98 -5.28 -7.21 11.28
CA SER A 98 -3.99 -7.66 11.82
C SER A 98 -3.17 -6.48 12.35
N GLU A 99 -1.98 -6.74 12.92
CA GLU A 99 -0.97 -5.68 13.08
C GLU A 99 -0.63 -5.10 11.70
N VAL A 100 -0.53 -3.76 11.64
CA VAL A 100 -0.28 -3.06 10.37
C VAL A 100 1.07 -3.43 9.79
N VAL A 101 1.11 -3.70 8.49
CA VAL A 101 2.34 -4.01 7.77
C VAL A 101 2.74 -2.83 6.87
N VAL A 102 3.93 -2.34 7.08
CA VAL A 102 4.54 -1.28 6.25
C VAL A 102 5.29 -1.93 5.09
N VAL A 103 4.93 -1.59 3.86
CA VAL A 103 5.62 -2.04 2.65
C VAL A 103 6.41 -0.86 2.10
N SER A 104 7.74 -0.88 2.25
CA SER A 104 8.60 0.26 1.87
C SER A 104 9.95 -0.19 1.32
N GLY A 105 10.47 0.60 0.39
CA GLY A 105 11.77 0.36 -0.24
C GLY A 105 11.92 1.12 -1.56
N PRO A 106 13.04 0.90 -2.27
CA PRO A 106 13.26 1.46 -3.59
C PRO A 106 12.37 0.73 -4.61
N SER A 107 11.20 1.28 -4.88
CA SER A 107 10.26 0.75 -5.87
C SER A 107 9.68 1.91 -6.67
N HIS A 108 10.17 2.10 -7.88
CA HIS A 108 9.58 3.00 -8.85
C HIS A 108 8.53 2.25 -9.65
N ALA A 109 7.36 2.86 -9.85
CA ALA A 109 6.24 2.20 -10.52
C ALA A 109 6.60 1.80 -11.95
N GLU A 110 7.37 2.65 -12.63
CA GLU A 110 7.83 2.43 -14.00
C GLU A 110 8.75 1.20 -14.12
N GLU A 111 9.61 0.98 -13.13
CA GLU A 111 10.52 -0.17 -13.08
C GLU A 111 9.77 -1.45 -12.68
N THR A 112 8.93 -1.34 -11.65
CA THR A 112 8.15 -2.48 -11.15
C THR A 112 7.19 -3.04 -12.19
N ILE A 113 6.54 -2.19 -12.96
CA ILE A 113 5.54 -2.63 -13.94
C ILE A 113 6.16 -3.34 -15.15
N VAL A 114 7.41 -3.02 -15.49
CA VAL A 114 8.18 -3.75 -16.53
C VAL A 114 8.95 -4.94 -15.95
N ARG A 115 8.70 -5.28 -14.69
CA ARG A 115 9.25 -6.44 -13.98
C ARG A 115 10.76 -6.35 -13.72
N ASP A 116 11.29 -5.15 -13.54
CA ASP A 116 12.66 -4.96 -13.05
C ASP A 116 12.80 -5.48 -11.62
N ILE A 117 14.00 -5.95 -11.30
CA ILE A 117 14.30 -6.55 -9.99
C ILE A 117 14.08 -5.49 -8.90
N THR A 118 13.09 -5.73 -8.07
CA THR A 118 12.68 -4.83 -6.98
C THR A 118 12.81 -5.54 -5.63
N LEU A 119 13.52 -4.90 -4.71
CA LEU A 119 13.73 -5.39 -3.34
C LEU A 119 13.12 -4.39 -2.36
N ILE A 120 12.15 -4.82 -1.55
CA ILE A 120 11.47 -3.97 -0.57
C ILE A 120 11.36 -4.68 0.78
N THR A 121 10.91 -3.96 1.80
CA THR A 121 10.73 -4.46 3.16
C THR A 121 9.26 -4.49 3.51
N ALA A 122 8.80 -5.59 4.11
CA ALA A 122 7.54 -5.70 4.83
C ALA A 122 7.85 -5.63 6.33
N ALA A 123 7.47 -4.54 7.00
CA ALA A 123 7.73 -4.34 8.42
C ALA A 123 6.45 -4.34 9.24
N SER A 124 6.40 -5.14 10.31
CA SER A 124 5.29 -5.18 11.25
C SER A 124 5.79 -5.51 12.66
N LYS A 125 5.07 -5.05 13.69
CA LYS A 125 5.29 -5.47 15.09
C LYS A 125 5.04 -6.97 15.25
N ASP A 126 4.16 -7.56 14.43
CA ASP A 126 3.92 -9.00 14.31
C ASP A 126 4.65 -9.55 13.09
N LEU A 127 5.64 -10.41 13.33
CA LEU A 127 6.44 -11.01 12.26
C LEU A 127 5.60 -11.94 11.35
N GLU A 128 4.56 -12.56 11.87
CA GLU A 128 3.68 -13.43 11.06
C GLU A 128 2.85 -12.59 10.06
N ALA A 129 2.36 -11.40 10.47
CA ALA A 129 1.74 -10.47 9.54
C ALA A 129 2.71 -10.00 8.46
N ALA A 130 3.98 -9.72 8.82
CA ALA A 130 5.01 -9.35 7.85
C ALA A 130 5.33 -10.51 6.88
N ARG A 131 5.38 -11.76 7.36
CA ARG A 131 5.59 -12.97 6.53
C ARG A 131 4.43 -13.21 5.57
N TYR A 132 3.20 -13.07 6.04
CA TYR A 132 2.03 -13.18 5.17
C TYR A 132 2.12 -12.20 3.99
N VAL A 133 2.45 -10.93 4.26
CA VAL A 133 2.63 -9.93 3.20
C VAL A 133 3.83 -10.25 2.31
N GLN A 134 4.93 -10.77 2.87
CA GLN A 134 6.07 -11.26 2.09
C GLN A 134 5.65 -12.35 1.10
N GLU A 135 4.89 -13.34 1.54
CA GLU A 135 4.41 -14.44 0.69
C GLU A 135 3.44 -13.95 -0.38
N LEU A 136 2.54 -13.02 -0.01
CA LEU A 136 1.54 -12.46 -0.92
C LEU A 136 2.16 -11.73 -2.12
N PHE A 137 3.26 -11.00 -1.91
CA PHE A 137 3.86 -10.16 -2.96
C PHE A 137 5.13 -10.72 -3.59
N SER A 138 5.86 -11.62 -2.90
CA SER A 138 7.15 -12.08 -3.40
C SER A 138 7.00 -12.97 -4.65
N ASN A 139 7.81 -12.65 -5.65
CA ASN A 139 7.95 -13.46 -6.86
C ASN A 139 9.40 -13.39 -7.37
N HIS A 140 9.68 -13.80 -8.60
CA HIS A 140 11.04 -13.88 -9.14
C HIS A 140 11.69 -12.53 -9.45
N TYR A 141 10.94 -11.44 -9.60
CA TYR A 141 11.46 -10.09 -9.82
C TYR A 141 11.10 -9.10 -8.70
N PHE A 142 10.11 -9.41 -7.86
CA PHE A 142 9.68 -8.56 -6.75
C PHE A 142 9.84 -9.33 -5.44
N ARG A 143 10.79 -8.94 -4.60
CA ARG A 143 11.14 -9.67 -3.39
C ARG A 143 11.01 -8.82 -2.14
N LEU A 144 10.31 -9.34 -1.14
CA LEU A 144 10.16 -8.70 0.16
C LEU A 144 11.07 -9.37 1.21
N TYR A 145 11.62 -8.54 2.08
CA TYR A 145 12.30 -8.95 3.31
C TYR A 145 11.49 -8.52 4.52
N THR A 146 11.37 -9.38 5.51
CA THR A 146 10.63 -9.04 6.74
C THR A 146 11.50 -8.26 7.72
N ASN A 147 10.85 -7.35 8.48
CA ASN A 147 11.47 -6.56 9.53
C ASN A 147 10.47 -6.32 10.66
N THR A 148 10.95 -6.06 11.88
CA THR A 148 10.10 -5.68 13.02
C THR A 148 10.21 -4.20 13.40
N ASP A 149 11.15 -3.47 12.81
CA ASP A 149 11.32 -2.03 13.03
C ASP A 149 10.40 -1.20 12.11
N VAL A 150 9.12 -1.17 12.45
CA VAL A 150 8.10 -0.38 11.75
C VAL A 150 8.48 1.10 11.70
N ILE A 151 8.95 1.65 12.84
CA ILE A 151 9.28 3.07 12.97
C ILE A 151 10.44 3.44 12.05
N GLY A 152 11.51 2.66 12.08
CA GLY A 152 12.68 2.89 11.24
C GLY A 152 12.34 2.81 9.75
N VAL A 153 11.55 1.82 9.33
CA VAL A 153 11.17 1.63 7.92
C VAL A 153 10.28 2.78 7.42
N GLU A 154 9.29 3.23 8.19
CA GLU A 154 8.44 4.37 7.81
C GLU A 154 9.23 5.68 7.79
N THR A 155 10.05 5.93 8.82
CA THR A 155 10.86 7.16 8.92
C THR A 155 11.87 7.24 7.78
N ALA A 156 12.58 6.16 7.48
CA ALA A 156 13.50 6.11 6.35
C ALA A 156 12.77 6.40 5.02
N GLY A 157 11.60 5.82 4.82
CA GLY A 157 10.76 6.08 3.64
C GLY A 157 10.32 7.54 3.51
N ALA A 158 10.02 8.21 4.63
CA ALA A 158 9.62 9.62 4.64
C ALA A 158 10.81 10.56 4.40
N LEU A 159 12.00 10.24 4.90
CA LEU A 159 13.18 11.11 4.89
C LEU A 159 14.14 10.88 3.71
N LYS A 160 13.97 9.80 2.96
CA LYS A 160 14.92 9.40 1.89
C LYS A 160 15.25 10.51 0.89
N ASN A 161 14.29 11.36 0.56
CA ASN A 161 14.49 12.42 -0.42
C ASN A 161 15.40 13.54 0.10
N ILE A 162 15.45 13.79 1.41
CA ILE A 162 16.35 14.75 2.05
C ILE A 162 17.80 14.27 1.84
N ILE A 163 18.04 12.98 2.06
CA ILE A 163 19.36 12.38 1.88
C ILE A 163 19.76 12.42 0.39
N ALA A 164 18.83 12.10 -0.51
CA ALA A 164 19.09 12.13 -1.95
C ALA A 164 19.47 13.53 -2.43
N VAL A 165 18.77 14.57 -1.99
CA VAL A 165 19.10 15.97 -2.33
C VAL A 165 20.44 16.40 -1.71
N GLY A 166 20.77 15.94 -0.51
CA GLY A 166 22.04 16.25 0.13
C GLY A 166 23.25 15.52 -0.45
N ALA A 167 23.04 14.42 -1.16
CA ALA A 167 24.09 13.61 -1.79
C ALA A 167 24.35 13.99 -3.27
N GLY A 168 23.44 14.68 -3.91
CA GLY A 168 23.53 15.16 -5.31
C GLY A 168 23.78 16.63 -5.39
#